data_b175c6fc7452fbe04c683e50a380471a
#
_entry.id   b175c6fc7452fbe04c683e50a380471a
#
_cell.length_a   1.000
_cell.length_b   1.000
_cell.length_c   1.000
_cell.angle_alpha   90.00
_cell.angle_beta   90.00
_cell.angle_gamma   90.00
#
_symmetry.space_group_name_H-M   'P 1'
#
loop_
_entity.id
_entity.type
_entity.pdbx_description
1 polymer ?
#
loop_
_entity_poly.entity_id
_entity_poly.type
_entity_poly.pdbx_seq_one_letter_code
_entity_poly.pdbx_strand_id
1 'polypeptide(L)'
;MHLDSQQEVGERGLTTKVAKNLLNMDRNRYIDVLPFDQARVVLGPNAEDDDSYINASPVSIEKAHRNYILAQGPLENTCNDFWQMIWEQNVPAVIMLNKLMESGRHKCATYFPSKNERSVEFDDFTVELENEEQHHNFVVRKIRLKKHDEGDVDRTVLHVQYTEWPDFGVPASTKCFLNMLRYIQNHNVLSVKDTDPPCVVHCSAGIGRSGTFILVDGVLRMIELGIPESEISLNDLLVDLRCQRFGLIQTPQQLMFSWHAIVDALEQLKNPKVNLFLLLLKLFLVKKDYCLCLRSYTLDY
;
A
#
# COMPACT_ATOMS: atom_id res chain seq x y z
N MET A 1 -14.47 -14.97 -3.70
CA MET A 1 -13.56 -13.80 -3.53
C MET A 1 -13.31 -12.98 -4.80
N HIS A 2 -12.77 -13.51 -5.87
CA HIS A 2 -12.54 -12.69 -7.08
C HIS A 2 -13.87 -12.35 -7.78
N LEU A 3 -14.74 -13.32 -7.95
CA LEU A 3 -16.10 -13.13 -8.50
C LEU A 3 -16.94 -12.19 -7.64
N ASP A 4 -16.89 -12.34 -6.32
CA ASP A 4 -17.63 -11.47 -5.38
C ASP A 4 -17.18 -10.01 -5.50
N SER A 5 -15.86 -9.78 -5.63
CA SER A 5 -15.31 -8.43 -5.83
C SER A 5 -15.71 -7.83 -7.17
N GLN A 6 -15.76 -8.61 -8.26
CA GLN A 6 -16.21 -8.13 -9.58
C GLN A 6 -17.69 -7.79 -9.59
N GLN A 7 -18.50 -8.60 -8.93
CA GLN A 7 -19.93 -8.34 -8.78
C GLN A 7 -20.15 -7.05 -8.01
N GLU A 8 -19.52 -6.88 -6.86
CA GLU A 8 -19.64 -5.69 -6.01
C GLU A 8 -19.19 -4.41 -6.74
N VAL A 9 -18.06 -4.47 -7.48
CA VAL A 9 -17.57 -3.37 -8.33
C VAL A 9 -18.64 -2.98 -9.37
N GLY A 10 -19.30 -3.97 -9.98
CA GLY A 10 -20.39 -3.74 -10.95
C GLY A 10 -21.63 -3.12 -10.30
N GLU A 11 -22.04 -3.63 -9.13
CA GLU A 11 -23.20 -3.12 -8.38
C GLU A 11 -22.99 -1.68 -7.89
N ARG A 12 -21.79 -1.33 -7.48
CA ARG A 12 -21.40 0.06 -7.09
C ARG A 12 -21.20 0.99 -8.29
N GLY A 13 -21.22 0.49 -9.52
CA GLY A 13 -21.05 1.29 -10.74
C GLY A 13 -19.67 1.94 -10.87
N LEU A 14 -18.62 1.30 -10.32
CA LEU A 14 -17.26 1.84 -10.34
C LEU A 14 -16.67 1.79 -11.75
N THR A 15 -16.04 2.88 -12.17
CA THR A 15 -15.50 3.04 -13.53
C THR A 15 -14.04 3.47 -13.52
N THR A 16 -13.35 3.34 -14.65
CA THR A 16 -11.92 3.71 -14.80
C THR A 16 -11.72 4.57 -16.06
N LYS A 17 -12.67 5.47 -16.35
CA LYS A 17 -12.70 6.27 -17.59
C LYS A 17 -11.56 7.28 -17.62
N VAL A 18 -11.31 7.98 -16.50
CA VAL A 18 -10.24 8.98 -16.38
C VAL A 18 -8.89 8.31 -16.62
N ALA A 19 -8.62 7.18 -15.98
CA ALA A 19 -7.38 6.44 -16.15
C ALA A 19 -7.15 5.95 -17.59
N LYS A 20 -8.22 5.68 -18.34
CA LYS A 20 -8.20 5.24 -19.76
C LYS A 20 -8.22 6.37 -20.76
N ASN A 21 -8.30 7.63 -20.32
CA ASN A 21 -8.15 8.77 -21.21
C ASN A 21 -6.78 8.72 -21.90
N LEU A 22 -6.73 9.07 -23.16
CA LEU A 22 -5.49 9.07 -23.96
C LEU A 22 -4.38 9.90 -23.30
N LEU A 23 -4.72 11.02 -22.65
CA LEU A 23 -3.79 11.90 -21.94
C LEU A 23 -3.17 11.24 -20.68
N ASN A 24 -3.79 10.17 -20.17
CA ASN A 24 -3.36 9.49 -18.94
C ASN A 24 -2.76 8.10 -19.19
N MET A 25 -2.76 7.61 -20.43
CA MET A 25 -2.31 6.25 -20.73
C MET A 25 -0.84 6.03 -20.40
N ASP A 26 0.03 6.97 -20.68
CA ASP A 26 1.47 6.94 -20.40
C ASP A 26 1.82 7.21 -18.92
N ARG A 27 0.84 7.67 -18.13
CA ARG A 27 0.93 7.82 -16.68
C ARG A 27 0.62 6.52 -15.93
N ASN A 28 0.21 5.46 -16.63
CA ASN A 28 -0.08 4.14 -16.06
C ASN A 28 1.05 3.15 -16.35
N ARG A 29 1.65 2.58 -15.30
CA ARG A 29 2.69 1.54 -15.43
C ARG A 29 2.14 0.24 -16.01
N TYR A 30 0.87 -0.08 -15.70
CA TYR A 30 0.17 -1.27 -16.16
C TYR A 30 -1.21 -0.87 -16.69
N ILE A 31 -1.58 -1.34 -17.87
CA ILE A 31 -2.82 -0.97 -18.56
C ILE A 31 -4.08 -1.55 -17.90
N ASP A 32 -3.92 -2.55 -17.05
CA ASP A 32 -4.98 -3.30 -16.37
C ASP A 32 -5.04 -3.01 -14.85
N VAL A 33 -4.13 -2.18 -14.32
CA VAL A 33 -4.13 -1.78 -12.90
C VAL A 33 -4.42 -0.27 -12.81
N LEU A 34 -5.70 0.05 -12.75
CA LEU A 34 -6.22 1.41 -12.85
C LEU A 34 -7.02 1.78 -11.59
N PRO A 35 -6.91 3.02 -11.09
CA PRO A 35 -7.77 3.50 -10.02
C PRO A 35 -9.20 3.69 -10.54
N PHE A 36 -10.19 3.51 -9.67
CA PHE A 36 -11.57 3.87 -10.00
C PHE A 36 -11.73 5.40 -10.03
N ASP A 37 -12.58 5.89 -10.92
CA ASP A 37 -12.89 7.32 -11.04
C ASP A 37 -13.46 7.88 -9.73
N GLN A 38 -14.23 7.07 -9.00
CA GLN A 38 -14.86 7.40 -7.73
C GLN A 38 -13.92 7.28 -6.52
N ALA A 39 -12.76 6.63 -6.69
CA ALA A 39 -11.81 6.33 -5.61
C ALA A 39 -10.36 6.56 -6.08
N ARG A 40 -10.10 7.65 -6.78
CA ARG A 40 -8.75 8.08 -7.16
C ARG A 40 -8.31 9.29 -6.36
N VAL A 41 -7.01 9.46 -6.20
CA VAL A 41 -6.46 10.74 -5.79
C VAL A 41 -6.62 11.72 -6.94
N VAL A 42 -7.03 12.93 -6.63
CA VAL A 42 -7.14 14.06 -7.55
C VAL A 42 -6.04 15.05 -7.19
N LEU A 43 -5.20 15.39 -8.14
CA LEU A 43 -4.17 16.41 -7.98
C LEU A 43 -4.75 17.80 -8.32
N GLY A 44 -4.27 18.80 -7.60
CA GLY A 44 -4.74 20.17 -7.80
C GLY A 44 -6.18 20.40 -7.33
N PRO A 45 -6.71 21.61 -7.58
CA PRO A 45 -8.01 22.02 -7.05
C PRO A 45 -9.21 21.51 -7.86
N ASN A 46 -9.00 21.02 -9.09
CA ASN A 46 -10.08 20.67 -10.00
C ASN A 46 -9.88 19.30 -10.65
N ALA A 47 -10.85 18.39 -10.44
CA ALA A 47 -10.80 17.03 -10.97
C ALA A 47 -10.93 16.94 -12.50
N GLU A 48 -11.39 18.01 -13.16
CA GLU A 48 -11.56 18.07 -14.61
C GLU A 48 -10.29 18.54 -15.33
N ASP A 49 -9.27 19.03 -14.59
CA ASP A 49 -8.01 19.45 -15.18
C ASP A 49 -7.22 18.23 -15.70
N ASP A 50 -6.61 18.37 -16.86
CA ASP A 50 -5.84 17.31 -17.52
C ASP A 50 -4.69 16.80 -16.64
N ASP A 51 -4.12 17.66 -15.78
CA ASP A 51 -3.04 17.34 -14.86
C ASP A 51 -3.50 16.78 -13.51
N SER A 52 -4.82 16.59 -13.31
CA SER A 52 -5.39 16.08 -12.05
C SER A 52 -5.18 14.59 -11.80
N TYR A 53 -4.58 13.86 -12.76
CA TYR A 53 -4.50 12.41 -12.70
C TYR A 53 -3.18 11.88 -12.13
N ILE A 54 -3.29 10.95 -11.20
CA ILE A 54 -2.23 10.05 -10.78
C ILE A 54 -2.81 8.65 -10.55
N ASN A 55 -2.04 7.59 -10.86
CA ASN A 55 -2.47 6.22 -10.55
C ASN A 55 -2.27 5.92 -9.06
N ALA A 56 -3.17 6.46 -8.25
CA ALA A 56 -3.24 6.30 -6.80
C ALA A 56 -4.70 6.32 -6.33
N SER A 57 -4.98 5.59 -5.25
CA SER A 57 -6.32 5.48 -4.66
C SER A 57 -6.25 5.72 -3.16
N PRO A 58 -7.09 6.60 -2.58
CA PRO A 58 -7.33 6.59 -1.15
C PRO A 58 -7.99 5.26 -0.76
N VAL A 59 -7.51 4.66 0.32
CA VAL A 59 -8.01 3.39 0.85
C VAL A 59 -8.08 3.49 2.37
N SER A 60 -9.25 3.22 2.93
CA SER A 60 -9.46 3.24 4.38
C SER A 60 -9.89 1.89 4.92
N ILE A 61 -9.54 1.63 6.17
CA ILE A 61 -10.07 0.56 7.00
C ILE A 61 -10.71 1.22 8.21
N GLU A 62 -11.99 1.59 8.08
CA GLU A 62 -12.72 2.40 9.08
C GLU A 62 -12.64 1.82 10.49
N LYS A 63 -12.89 0.52 10.66
CA LYS A 63 -12.81 -0.16 11.97
C LYS A 63 -11.42 -0.09 12.61
N ALA A 64 -10.38 0.15 11.83
CA ALA A 64 -8.99 0.28 12.29
C ALA A 64 -8.56 1.75 12.42
N HIS A 65 -9.36 2.71 12.01
CA HIS A 65 -8.98 4.12 11.84
C HIS A 65 -7.68 4.27 11.02
N ARG A 66 -7.58 3.49 9.94
CA ARG A 66 -6.43 3.49 9.04
C ARG A 66 -6.78 4.14 7.71
N ASN A 67 -5.99 5.15 7.34
CA ASN A 67 -6.05 5.84 6.06
C ASN A 67 -4.74 5.61 5.31
N TYR A 68 -4.85 5.18 4.06
CA TYR A 68 -3.73 4.97 3.16
C TYR A 68 -4.00 5.61 1.80
N ILE A 69 -2.94 5.87 1.07
CA ILE A 69 -2.98 6.04 -0.38
C ILE A 69 -2.20 4.90 -1.00
N LEU A 70 -2.84 4.07 -1.79
CA LEU A 70 -2.17 3.01 -2.54
C LEU A 70 -1.85 3.50 -3.95
N ALA A 71 -0.57 3.51 -4.30
CA ALA A 71 -0.09 4.01 -5.58
C ALA A 71 0.74 2.95 -6.33
N GLN A 72 0.80 3.08 -7.65
CA GLN A 72 1.84 2.40 -8.43
C GLN A 72 3.22 2.96 -8.08
N GLY A 73 4.29 2.21 -8.33
CA GLY A 73 5.64 2.78 -8.32
C GLY A 73 5.76 3.86 -9.39
N PRO A 74 6.19 5.09 -9.04
CA PRO A 74 6.30 6.20 -9.98
C PRO A 74 7.03 5.83 -11.27
N LEU A 75 6.57 6.37 -12.39
CA LEU A 75 7.26 6.42 -13.68
C LEU A 75 8.14 7.67 -13.72
N GLU A 76 9.08 7.74 -14.64
CA GLU A 76 9.94 8.92 -14.81
C GLU A 76 9.11 10.20 -15.03
N ASN A 77 8.04 10.11 -15.82
CA ASN A 77 7.12 11.22 -16.11
C ASN A 77 6.06 11.46 -15.02
N THR A 78 6.03 10.71 -13.92
CA THR A 78 5.05 10.89 -12.83
C THR A 78 5.71 11.11 -11.46
N CYS A 79 7.03 11.32 -11.41
CA CYS A 79 7.72 11.59 -10.15
C CYS A 79 7.30 12.93 -9.53
N ASN A 80 7.11 13.98 -10.34
CA ASN A 80 6.61 15.27 -9.86
C ASN A 80 5.20 15.14 -9.29
N ASP A 81 4.30 14.49 -10.03
CA ASP A 81 2.91 14.22 -9.60
C ASP A 81 2.86 13.43 -8.28
N PHE A 82 3.80 12.51 -8.10
CA PHE A 82 3.89 11.71 -6.87
C PHE A 82 4.26 12.59 -5.66
N TRP A 83 5.20 13.52 -5.81
CA TRP A 83 5.55 14.46 -4.75
C TRP A 83 4.47 15.51 -4.53
N GLN A 84 3.76 15.94 -5.58
CA GLN A 84 2.58 16.79 -5.46
C GLN A 84 1.48 16.11 -4.63
N MET A 85 1.18 14.85 -4.91
CA MET A 85 0.24 14.06 -4.09
C MET A 85 0.67 14.01 -2.62
N ILE A 86 1.95 13.73 -2.34
CA ILE A 86 2.49 13.68 -0.97
C ILE A 86 2.32 15.03 -0.27
N TRP A 87 2.57 16.12 -0.99
CA TRP A 87 2.41 17.49 -0.48
C TRP A 87 0.95 17.80 -0.18
N GLU A 88 0.07 17.67 -1.15
CA GLU A 88 -1.36 18.02 -1.04
C GLU A 88 -2.09 17.19 0.02
N GLN A 89 -1.77 15.91 0.13
CA GLN A 89 -2.39 15.01 1.09
C GLN A 89 -1.73 15.02 2.48
N ASN A 90 -0.75 15.90 2.72
CA ASN A 90 0.01 15.99 3.97
C ASN A 90 0.60 14.64 4.44
N VAL A 91 1.08 13.83 3.51
CA VAL A 91 1.57 12.48 3.75
C VAL A 91 2.79 12.47 4.69
N PRO A 92 2.72 11.83 5.86
CA PRO A 92 3.85 11.78 6.80
C PRO A 92 4.89 10.71 6.43
N ALA A 93 4.48 9.68 5.68
CA ALA A 93 5.39 8.60 5.31
C ALA A 93 5.03 7.92 3.99
N VAL A 94 6.07 7.43 3.31
CA VAL A 94 5.98 6.58 2.12
C VAL A 94 6.56 5.20 2.45
N ILE A 95 5.79 4.15 2.21
CA ILE A 95 6.18 2.75 2.40
C ILE A 95 6.33 2.11 1.04
N MET A 96 7.57 1.87 0.63
CA MET A 96 7.94 1.24 -0.62
C MET A 96 8.23 -0.25 -0.41
N LEU A 97 7.49 -1.13 -1.08
CA LEU A 97 7.55 -2.59 -0.89
C LEU A 97 8.28 -3.33 -2.02
N ASN A 98 9.07 -2.63 -2.81
CA ASN A 98 9.82 -3.18 -3.94
C ASN A 98 11.20 -2.56 -4.05
N LYS A 99 12.06 -3.18 -4.86
CA LYS A 99 13.30 -2.58 -5.33
C LYS A 99 13.02 -1.74 -6.58
N LEU A 100 13.92 -0.82 -6.92
CA LEU A 100 13.83 -0.06 -8.17
C LEU A 100 13.89 -0.99 -9.39
N MET A 101 14.73 -2.02 -9.30
CA MET A 101 14.89 -3.05 -10.33
C MET A 101 14.72 -4.43 -9.73
N GLU A 102 13.92 -5.29 -10.38
CA GLU A 102 13.70 -6.68 -10.02
C GLU A 102 13.72 -7.54 -11.29
N SER A 103 14.45 -8.68 -11.26
CA SER A 103 14.63 -9.58 -12.42
C SER A 103 15.00 -8.86 -13.73
N GLY A 104 15.86 -7.84 -13.64
CA GLY A 104 16.31 -7.04 -14.79
C GLY A 104 15.27 -6.09 -15.37
N ARG A 105 14.14 -5.85 -14.69
CA ARG A 105 13.07 -4.94 -15.11
C ARG A 105 12.93 -3.80 -14.12
N HIS A 106 12.78 -2.58 -14.64
CA HIS A 106 12.43 -1.42 -13.83
C HIS A 106 11.01 -1.58 -13.24
N LYS A 107 10.93 -1.50 -11.91
CA LYS A 107 9.68 -1.62 -11.14
C LYS A 107 9.21 -0.29 -10.57
N CYS A 108 10.10 0.70 -10.52
CA CYS A 108 9.85 2.03 -10.03
C CYS A 108 10.93 2.97 -10.56
N ALA A 109 10.60 4.20 -10.89
CA ALA A 109 11.58 5.25 -11.14
C ALA A 109 12.29 5.64 -9.84
N THR A 110 13.47 6.25 -9.96
CA THR A 110 14.20 6.79 -8.82
C THR A 110 13.63 8.16 -8.48
N TYR A 111 12.65 8.20 -7.58
CA TYR A 111 11.97 9.43 -7.17
C TYR A 111 12.49 10.03 -5.85
N PHE A 112 13.46 9.40 -5.22
CA PHE A 112 14.02 9.82 -3.94
C PHE A 112 15.55 9.93 -4.01
N PRO A 113 16.16 10.81 -3.19
CA PRO A 113 17.60 10.99 -3.17
C PRO A 113 18.33 9.80 -2.52
N SER A 114 19.62 9.69 -2.82
CA SER A 114 20.54 8.68 -2.27
C SER A 114 21.66 9.33 -1.46
N LYS A 115 22.50 8.51 -0.79
CA LYS A 115 23.69 9.03 -0.10
C LYS A 115 24.67 9.73 -1.04
N ASN A 116 24.73 9.31 -2.30
CA ASN A 116 25.66 9.86 -3.29
C ASN A 116 25.09 11.13 -3.93
N GLU A 117 23.77 11.23 -4.02
CA GLU A 117 23.06 12.37 -4.56
C GLU A 117 21.99 12.77 -3.55
N ARG A 118 22.36 13.69 -2.67
CA ARG A 118 21.56 14.02 -1.48
C ARG A 118 20.36 14.93 -1.76
N SER A 119 20.25 15.48 -2.95
CA SER A 119 19.15 16.30 -3.41
C SER A 119 18.77 15.92 -4.83
N VAL A 120 17.47 15.84 -5.08
CA VAL A 120 16.90 15.61 -6.41
C VAL A 120 15.86 16.71 -6.65
N GLU A 121 15.95 17.32 -7.83
CA GLU A 121 15.00 18.37 -8.26
C GLU A 121 13.97 17.75 -9.19
N PHE A 122 12.70 18.12 -8.97
CA PHE A 122 11.57 17.91 -9.85
C PHE A 122 10.98 19.27 -10.25
N ASP A 123 10.03 19.31 -11.16
CA ASP A 123 9.50 20.57 -11.69
C ASP A 123 9.03 21.53 -10.58
N ASP A 124 8.31 21.02 -9.59
CA ASP A 124 7.75 21.84 -8.49
C ASP A 124 8.40 21.57 -7.13
N PHE A 125 9.28 20.57 -7.02
CA PHE A 125 9.76 20.10 -5.72
C PHE A 125 11.27 19.86 -5.67
N THR A 126 11.87 20.27 -4.55
CA THR A 126 13.21 19.83 -4.14
C THR A 126 13.05 18.75 -3.06
N VAL A 127 13.70 17.62 -3.27
CA VAL A 127 13.67 16.45 -2.37
C VAL A 127 15.06 16.19 -1.83
N GLU A 128 15.27 16.43 -0.54
CA GLU A 128 16.57 16.33 0.12
C GLU A 128 16.64 15.16 1.09
N LEU A 129 17.74 14.41 1.07
CA LEU A 129 18.04 13.37 2.05
C LEU A 129 18.66 13.98 3.32
N GLU A 130 17.93 14.03 4.42
CA GLU A 130 18.47 14.43 5.71
C GLU A 130 19.28 13.31 6.37
N ASN A 131 18.71 12.11 6.44
CA ASN A 131 19.33 10.93 7.04
C ASN A 131 18.92 9.65 6.32
N GLU A 132 19.79 8.63 6.34
CA GLU A 132 19.49 7.28 5.88
C GLU A 132 20.02 6.25 6.86
N GLU A 133 19.13 5.37 7.32
CA GLU A 133 19.42 4.26 8.22
C GLU A 133 19.23 2.93 7.48
N GLN A 134 20.27 2.13 7.47
CA GLN A 134 20.28 0.80 6.87
C GLN A 134 19.93 -0.23 7.94
N HIS A 135 18.76 -0.86 7.82
CA HIS A 135 18.41 -2.05 8.59
C HIS A 135 18.68 -3.32 7.79
N HIS A 136 18.58 -4.48 8.43
CA HIS A 136 18.88 -5.77 7.77
C HIS A 136 18.03 -6.01 6.52
N ASN A 137 16.74 -5.63 6.55
CA ASN A 137 15.74 -6.00 5.56
C ASN A 137 14.90 -4.80 5.05
N PHE A 138 15.23 -3.60 5.48
CA PHE A 138 14.62 -2.36 4.99
C PHE A 138 15.59 -1.18 5.18
N VAL A 139 15.35 -0.13 4.43
CA VAL A 139 16.08 1.14 4.51
C VAL A 139 15.10 2.22 4.91
N VAL A 140 15.51 3.08 5.84
CA VAL A 140 14.73 4.24 6.27
C VAL A 140 15.45 5.50 5.85
N ARG A 141 14.73 6.40 5.18
CA ARG A 141 15.22 7.72 4.80
C ARG A 141 14.35 8.78 5.43
N LYS A 142 14.97 9.76 6.05
CA LYS A 142 14.31 10.99 6.44
C LYS A 142 14.50 11.99 5.32
N ILE A 143 13.40 12.35 4.66
CA ILE A 143 13.37 13.21 3.49
C ILE A 143 12.81 14.56 3.90
N ARG A 144 13.47 15.63 3.45
CA ARG A 144 12.93 17.00 3.48
C ARG A 144 12.36 17.31 2.11
N LEU A 145 11.09 17.64 2.06
CA LEU A 145 10.35 18.02 0.86
C LEU A 145 10.06 19.51 0.89
N LYS A 146 10.47 20.21 -0.16
CA LYS A 146 10.21 21.62 -0.37
C LYS A 146 9.42 21.83 -1.66
N LYS A 147 8.44 22.73 -1.64
CA LYS A 147 7.71 23.14 -2.84
C LYS A 147 8.19 24.53 -3.26
N HIS A 148 8.52 24.70 -4.55
CA HIS A 148 9.22 25.88 -5.03
C HIS A 148 8.41 27.19 -4.88
N ASP A 149 7.10 27.13 -5.00
CA ASP A 149 6.20 28.28 -4.94
C ASP A 149 5.64 28.59 -3.54
N GLU A 150 5.95 27.77 -2.53
CA GLU A 150 5.43 27.94 -1.15
C GLU A 150 6.48 28.55 -0.18
N GLY A 151 7.55 29.16 -0.68
CA GLY A 151 8.55 29.88 0.11
C GLY A 151 9.39 28.95 1.00
N ASP A 152 9.65 29.35 2.25
CA ASP A 152 10.52 28.61 3.20
C ASP A 152 9.78 27.46 3.93
N VAL A 153 8.64 27.00 3.43
CA VAL A 153 7.91 25.87 4.02
C VAL A 153 8.55 24.58 3.56
N ASP A 154 8.99 23.76 4.50
CA ASP A 154 9.42 22.40 4.24
C ASP A 154 8.63 21.38 5.06
N ARG A 155 8.60 20.13 4.60
CA ARG A 155 7.95 19.01 5.29
C ARG A 155 8.90 17.83 5.40
N THR A 156 8.84 17.15 6.52
CA THR A 156 9.56 15.90 6.71
C THR A 156 8.68 14.72 6.32
N VAL A 157 9.19 13.87 5.44
CA VAL A 157 8.56 12.63 5.01
C VAL A 157 9.45 11.45 5.38
N LEU A 158 8.90 10.47 6.10
CA LEU A 158 9.61 9.22 6.39
C LEU A 158 9.46 8.26 5.21
N HIS A 159 10.55 7.90 4.55
CA HIS A 159 10.54 6.92 3.46
C HIS A 159 11.10 5.59 3.96
N VAL A 160 10.28 4.53 3.97
CA VAL A 160 10.66 3.19 4.41
C VAL A 160 10.61 2.25 3.22
N GLN A 161 11.76 1.71 2.82
CA GLN A 161 11.87 0.78 1.69
C GLN A 161 12.16 -0.64 2.18
N TYR A 162 11.23 -1.58 1.96
CA TYR A 162 11.44 -3.00 2.20
C TYR A 162 12.24 -3.63 1.07
N THR A 163 13.36 -4.30 1.39
CA THR A 163 14.32 -4.80 0.40
C THR A 163 14.35 -6.32 0.26
N GLU A 164 13.61 -7.05 1.12
CA GLU A 164 13.65 -8.51 1.18
C GLU A 164 12.44 -9.20 0.50
N TRP A 165 11.57 -8.45 -0.18
CA TRP A 165 10.53 -9.10 -0.97
C TRP A 165 11.14 -9.73 -2.22
N PRO A 166 11.01 -11.05 -2.43
CA PRO A 166 11.60 -11.68 -3.60
C PRO A 166 10.89 -11.23 -4.88
N ASP A 167 11.60 -11.33 -6.02
CA ASP A 167 11.06 -10.94 -7.33
C ASP A 167 9.78 -11.73 -7.68
N PHE A 168 9.72 -12.98 -7.23
CA PHE A 168 8.57 -13.87 -7.39
C PHE A 168 8.06 -14.37 -6.03
N GLY A 169 6.72 -14.53 -5.91
CA GLY A 169 6.10 -15.09 -4.72
C GLY A 169 6.07 -14.12 -3.53
N VAL A 170 6.34 -14.66 -2.36
CA VAL A 170 6.31 -13.95 -1.07
C VAL A 170 7.56 -14.26 -0.26
N PRO A 171 7.91 -13.45 0.75
CA PRO A 171 9.04 -13.74 1.64
C PRO A 171 8.88 -15.12 2.31
N ALA A 172 10.00 -15.84 2.48
CA ALA A 172 10.00 -17.16 3.12
C ALA A 172 9.61 -17.10 4.61
N SER A 173 9.73 -15.93 5.24
CA SER A 173 9.37 -15.69 6.64
C SER A 173 8.69 -14.34 6.80
N THR A 174 7.71 -14.30 7.68
CA THR A 174 6.99 -13.08 8.06
C THR A 174 7.80 -12.16 8.96
N LYS A 175 8.85 -12.69 9.63
CA LYS A 175 9.64 -11.99 10.64
C LYS A 175 10.21 -10.65 10.16
N CYS A 176 10.81 -10.63 8.97
CA CYS A 176 11.41 -9.42 8.40
C CYS A 176 10.35 -8.36 8.08
N PHE A 177 9.22 -8.80 7.52
CA PHE A 177 8.08 -7.94 7.23
C PHE A 177 7.48 -7.35 8.52
N LEU A 178 7.28 -8.17 9.54
CA LEU A 178 6.74 -7.74 10.84
C LEU A 178 7.70 -6.79 11.58
N ASN A 179 9.01 -6.98 11.44
CA ASN A 179 9.99 -6.05 12.01
C ASN A 179 9.90 -4.67 11.38
N MET A 180 9.76 -4.59 10.05
CA MET A 180 9.53 -3.32 9.36
C MET A 180 8.19 -2.70 9.79
N LEU A 181 7.11 -3.47 9.84
CA LEU A 181 5.79 -2.98 10.26
C LEU A 181 5.83 -2.37 11.67
N ARG A 182 6.47 -3.05 12.63
CA ARG A 182 6.65 -2.52 13.99
C ARG A 182 7.48 -1.24 14.01
N TYR A 183 8.53 -1.18 13.18
CA TYR A 183 9.32 0.04 13.06
C TYR A 183 8.43 1.22 12.63
N ILE A 184 7.60 1.03 11.60
CA ILE A 184 6.66 2.04 11.09
C ILE A 184 5.65 2.45 12.17
N GLN A 185 5.05 1.48 12.87
CA GLN A 185 4.09 1.72 13.96
C GLN A 185 4.70 2.55 15.09
N ASN A 186 5.94 2.26 15.48
CA ASN A 186 6.67 2.99 16.54
C ASN A 186 7.00 4.46 16.15
N HIS A 187 6.96 4.81 14.87
CA HIS A 187 7.20 6.18 14.41
C HIS A 187 5.93 7.03 14.32
N ASN A 188 4.76 6.48 14.69
CA ASN A 188 3.47 7.17 14.70
C ASN A 188 3.12 7.87 13.38
N VAL A 189 3.50 7.25 12.25
CA VAL A 189 3.22 7.77 10.90
C VAL A 189 1.98 7.15 10.26
N LEU A 190 1.40 6.13 10.90
CA LEU A 190 0.13 5.54 10.49
C LEU A 190 -1.01 6.25 11.22
N SER A 191 -2.09 6.54 10.49
CA SER A 191 -3.29 7.16 11.06
C SER A 191 -3.84 6.35 12.24
N VAL A 192 -4.35 7.03 13.24
CA VAL A 192 -5.02 6.44 14.42
C VAL A 192 -6.43 7.01 14.61
N LYS A 193 -6.78 8.01 13.81
CA LYS A 193 -8.11 8.65 13.68
C LYS A 193 -8.44 8.82 12.20
N ASP A 194 -9.72 8.88 11.88
CA ASP A 194 -10.18 9.04 10.49
C ASP A 194 -9.76 10.39 9.88
N THR A 195 -9.46 11.39 10.71
CA THR A 195 -9.00 12.73 10.31
C THR A 195 -7.49 12.84 10.14
N ASP A 196 -6.73 11.82 10.50
CA ASP A 196 -5.28 11.85 10.35
C ASP A 196 -4.90 11.71 8.87
N PRO A 197 -3.79 12.35 8.43
CA PRO A 197 -3.32 12.23 7.06
C PRO A 197 -2.97 10.78 6.71
N PRO A 198 -3.18 10.39 5.44
CA PRO A 198 -2.90 9.04 4.98
C PRO A 198 -1.39 8.78 4.84
N CYS A 199 -1.00 7.52 5.01
CA CYS A 199 0.32 7.04 4.64
C CYS A 199 0.30 6.51 3.21
N VAL A 200 1.30 6.85 2.38
CA VAL A 200 1.41 6.25 1.03
C VAL A 200 2.05 4.88 1.12
N VAL A 201 1.42 3.89 0.51
CA VAL A 201 1.97 2.53 0.36
C VAL A 201 2.04 2.17 -1.11
N HIS A 202 3.22 1.87 -1.62
CA HIS A 202 3.36 1.46 -3.01
C HIS A 202 4.27 0.24 -3.19
N CYS A 203 4.09 -0.44 -4.29
CA CYS A 203 5.01 -1.42 -4.84
C CYS A 203 5.21 -1.12 -6.34
N SER A 204 5.28 -2.09 -7.23
CA SER A 204 5.30 -1.79 -8.66
C SER A 204 3.92 -1.41 -9.20
N ALA A 205 2.92 -2.27 -9.01
CA ALA A 205 1.53 -2.00 -9.44
C ALA A 205 0.67 -1.31 -8.36
N GLY A 206 1.09 -1.35 -7.11
CA GLY A 206 0.36 -0.77 -5.99
C GLY A 206 -0.88 -1.57 -5.58
N ILE A 207 -0.89 -2.88 -5.80
CA ILE A 207 -2.02 -3.75 -5.44
C ILE A 207 -1.63 -5.04 -4.70
N GLY A 208 -0.56 -5.75 -5.10
CA GLY A 208 -0.19 -7.03 -4.52
C GLY A 208 0.44 -6.89 -3.13
N ARG A 209 1.72 -6.49 -3.10
CA ARG A 209 2.48 -6.25 -1.86
C ARG A 209 1.84 -5.16 -1.00
N SER A 210 1.33 -4.11 -1.64
CA SER A 210 0.62 -3.02 -0.96
C SER A 210 -0.65 -3.50 -0.28
N GLY A 211 -1.47 -4.31 -0.97
CA GLY A 211 -2.65 -4.94 -0.38
C GLY A 211 -2.31 -5.86 0.80
N THR A 212 -1.22 -6.63 0.70
CA THR A 212 -0.70 -7.47 1.80
C THR A 212 -0.35 -6.61 3.02
N PHE A 213 0.34 -5.50 2.82
CA PHE A 213 0.74 -4.61 3.91
C PHE A 213 -0.46 -4.04 4.66
N ILE A 214 -1.41 -3.41 3.94
CA ILE A 214 -2.57 -2.77 4.58
C ILE A 214 -3.51 -3.77 5.24
N LEU A 215 -3.66 -4.98 4.67
CA LEU A 215 -4.47 -6.02 5.28
C LEU A 215 -3.89 -6.47 6.62
N VAL A 216 -2.57 -6.71 6.68
CA VAL A 216 -1.90 -7.13 7.92
C VAL A 216 -1.97 -6.01 8.97
N ASP A 217 -1.59 -4.78 8.62
CA ASP A 217 -1.61 -3.66 9.56
C ASP A 217 -3.04 -3.38 10.07
N GLY A 218 -4.02 -3.33 9.17
CA GLY A 218 -5.41 -3.04 9.52
C GLY A 218 -6.00 -4.08 10.46
N VAL A 219 -5.79 -5.38 10.19
CA VAL A 219 -6.29 -6.45 11.06
C VAL A 219 -5.62 -6.42 12.42
N LEU A 220 -4.30 -6.24 12.48
CA LEU A 220 -3.60 -6.12 13.75
C LEU A 220 -4.10 -4.92 14.56
N ARG A 221 -4.37 -3.80 13.88
CA ARG A 221 -4.92 -2.61 14.53
C ARG A 221 -6.34 -2.82 15.05
N MET A 222 -7.22 -3.48 14.30
CA MET A 222 -8.56 -3.83 14.78
C MET A 222 -8.49 -4.68 16.07
N ILE A 223 -7.56 -5.65 16.11
CA ILE A 223 -7.35 -6.48 17.30
C ILE A 223 -6.82 -5.67 18.49
N GLU A 224 -5.88 -4.74 18.25
CA GLU A 224 -5.38 -3.81 19.27
C GLU A 224 -6.50 -2.95 19.86
N LEU A 225 -7.44 -2.49 19.02
CA LEU A 225 -8.61 -1.71 19.43
C LEU A 225 -9.67 -2.54 20.16
N GLY A 226 -9.49 -3.86 20.23
CA GLY A 226 -10.41 -4.77 20.91
C GLY A 226 -11.68 -5.07 20.10
N ILE A 227 -11.65 -4.88 18.78
CA ILE A 227 -12.75 -5.30 17.90
C ILE A 227 -12.98 -6.81 18.07
N PRO A 228 -14.22 -7.25 18.33
CA PRO A 228 -14.52 -8.67 18.50
C PRO A 228 -14.14 -9.48 17.26
N GLU A 229 -13.59 -10.67 17.47
CA GLU A 229 -13.17 -11.56 16.37
C GLU A 229 -14.30 -11.91 15.41
N SER A 230 -15.54 -12.04 15.94
CA SER A 230 -16.74 -12.29 15.15
C SER A 230 -17.07 -11.15 14.14
N GLU A 231 -16.49 -9.97 14.35
CA GLU A 231 -16.67 -8.80 13.47
C GLU A 231 -15.50 -8.60 12.51
N ILE A 232 -14.44 -9.42 12.57
CA ILE A 232 -13.28 -9.37 11.68
C ILE A 232 -13.41 -10.48 10.64
N SER A 233 -14.10 -10.18 9.54
CA SER A 233 -14.15 -11.03 8.35
C SER A 233 -13.11 -10.58 7.35
N LEU A 234 -12.05 -11.38 7.14
CA LEU A 234 -11.03 -11.04 6.14
C LEU A 234 -11.56 -11.08 4.70
N ASN A 235 -12.56 -11.92 4.45
CA ASN A 235 -13.19 -11.97 3.13
C ASN A 235 -13.92 -10.65 2.84
N ASP A 236 -14.76 -10.20 3.75
CA ASP A 236 -15.55 -8.98 3.56
C ASP A 236 -14.64 -7.75 3.53
N LEU A 237 -13.61 -7.72 4.39
CA LEU A 237 -12.59 -6.67 4.37
C LEU A 237 -11.87 -6.63 3.01
N LEU A 238 -11.47 -7.77 2.46
CA LEU A 238 -10.80 -7.80 1.16
C LEU A 238 -11.73 -7.40 0.01
N VAL A 239 -13.01 -7.77 0.05
CA VAL A 239 -14.01 -7.33 -0.94
C VAL A 239 -14.16 -5.81 -0.87
N ASP A 240 -14.31 -5.25 0.31
CA ASP A 240 -14.42 -3.80 0.51
C ASP A 240 -13.17 -3.05 0.04
N LEU A 241 -11.98 -3.52 0.42
CA LEU A 241 -10.72 -2.94 -0.04
C LEU A 241 -10.58 -2.97 -1.57
N ARG A 242 -11.07 -4.02 -2.23
CA ARG A 242 -11.07 -4.14 -3.70
C ARG A 242 -12.05 -3.21 -4.39
N CYS A 243 -13.09 -2.75 -3.70
CA CYS A 243 -13.97 -1.68 -4.19
C CYS A 243 -13.33 -0.29 -4.07
N GLN A 244 -12.30 -0.12 -3.24
CA GLN A 244 -11.54 1.11 -3.14
C GLN A 244 -10.35 1.11 -4.12
N ARG A 245 -9.67 -0.04 -4.32
CA ARG A 245 -8.66 -0.24 -5.36
C ARG A 245 -8.71 -1.67 -5.86
N PHE A 246 -9.05 -1.85 -7.13
CA PHE A 246 -9.26 -3.18 -7.70
C PHE A 246 -7.99 -4.03 -7.70
N GLY A 247 -8.16 -5.34 -7.50
CA GLY A 247 -7.09 -6.32 -7.61
C GLY A 247 -6.14 -6.39 -6.41
N LEU A 248 -6.48 -5.77 -5.28
CA LEU A 248 -5.67 -5.87 -4.06
C LEU A 248 -5.48 -7.33 -3.65
N ILE A 249 -4.23 -7.68 -3.31
CA ILE A 249 -3.75 -9.05 -3.08
C ILE A 249 -3.93 -9.90 -4.34
N GLN A 250 -2.91 -9.91 -5.18
CA GLN A 250 -2.94 -10.47 -6.53
C GLN A 250 -2.88 -12.00 -6.56
N THR A 251 -2.28 -12.63 -5.55
CA THR A 251 -2.03 -14.07 -5.56
C THR A 251 -2.49 -14.74 -4.26
N PRO A 252 -2.86 -16.04 -4.33
CA PRO A 252 -3.17 -16.83 -3.13
C PRO A 252 -2.00 -16.87 -2.13
N GLN A 253 -0.75 -16.87 -2.63
CA GLN A 253 0.43 -16.86 -1.78
C GLN A 253 0.53 -15.56 -0.97
N GLN A 254 0.18 -14.41 -1.55
CA GLN A 254 0.14 -13.12 -0.83
C GLN A 254 -0.93 -13.13 0.25
N LEU A 255 -2.12 -13.66 -0.03
CA LEU A 255 -3.18 -13.80 0.98
C LEU A 255 -2.74 -14.72 2.11
N MET A 256 -2.14 -15.87 1.77
CA MET A 256 -1.56 -16.80 2.75
C MET A 256 -0.50 -16.13 3.61
N PHE A 257 0.39 -15.39 2.99
CA PHE A 257 1.43 -14.67 3.71
C PHE A 257 0.82 -13.65 4.68
N SER A 258 -0.24 -12.93 4.27
CA SER A 258 -0.97 -12.01 5.16
C SER A 258 -1.48 -12.74 6.40
N TRP A 259 -2.09 -13.92 6.22
CA TRP A 259 -2.57 -14.75 7.32
C TRP A 259 -1.45 -15.18 8.27
N HIS A 260 -0.35 -15.71 7.72
CA HIS A 260 0.79 -16.12 8.53
C HIS A 260 1.38 -14.93 9.31
N ALA A 261 1.48 -13.76 8.65
CA ALA A 261 2.00 -12.57 9.31
C ALA A 261 1.11 -12.13 10.49
N ILE A 262 -0.21 -12.17 10.34
CA ILE A 262 -1.14 -11.85 11.41
C ILE A 262 -0.99 -12.86 12.56
N VAL A 263 -0.98 -14.16 12.27
CA VAL A 263 -0.82 -15.21 13.27
C VAL A 263 0.49 -15.06 14.05
N ASP A 264 1.61 -14.91 13.34
CA ASP A 264 2.94 -14.78 13.94
C ASP A 264 3.06 -13.51 14.80
N ALA A 265 2.44 -12.39 14.37
CA ALA A 265 2.40 -11.17 15.17
C ALA A 265 1.64 -11.38 16.49
N LEU A 266 0.50 -12.05 16.44
CA LEU A 266 -0.34 -12.33 17.60
C LEU A 266 0.32 -13.32 18.57
N GLU A 267 1.01 -14.35 18.07
CA GLU A 267 1.78 -15.27 18.91
C GLU A 267 2.87 -14.56 19.72
N GLN A 268 3.47 -13.52 19.15
CA GLN A 268 4.51 -12.72 19.81
C GLN A 268 3.96 -11.81 20.92
N LEU A 269 2.68 -11.42 20.85
CA LEU A 269 2.04 -10.58 21.88
C LEU A 269 1.76 -11.31 23.20
N LYS A 270 1.91 -12.65 23.28
CA LYS A 270 1.68 -13.49 24.47
C LYS A 270 0.39 -13.19 25.25
N ASN A 271 -0.67 -12.74 24.55
CA ASN A 271 -1.94 -12.37 25.17
C ASN A 271 -2.88 -13.57 25.23
N PRO A 272 -3.37 -14.00 26.44
CA PRO A 272 -4.27 -15.15 26.58
C PRO A 272 -5.58 -15.05 25.79
N LYS A 273 -6.10 -13.83 25.58
CA LYS A 273 -7.32 -13.59 24.78
C LYS A 273 -7.09 -13.87 23.29
N VAL A 274 -5.85 -13.77 22.82
CA VAL A 274 -5.44 -14.01 21.43
C VAL A 274 -5.38 -15.51 21.10
N ASN A 275 -5.25 -16.39 22.11
CA ASN A 275 -5.16 -17.84 21.90
C ASN A 275 -6.39 -18.45 21.24
N LEU A 276 -7.59 -17.93 21.50
CA LEU A 276 -8.82 -18.42 20.87
C LEU A 276 -8.90 -18.00 19.40
N PHE A 277 -8.53 -16.76 19.09
CA PHE A 277 -8.46 -16.26 17.71
C PHE A 277 -7.42 -17.02 16.89
N LEU A 278 -6.24 -17.26 17.46
CA LEU A 278 -5.21 -18.10 16.85
C LEU A 278 -5.70 -19.53 16.59
N LEU A 279 -6.49 -20.09 17.51
CA LEU A 279 -7.07 -21.43 17.35
C LEU A 279 -8.10 -21.44 16.22
N LEU A 280 -8.97 -20.44 16.15
CA LEU A 280 -9.98 -20.30 15.10
C LEU A 280 -9.34 -20.00 13.74
N LEU A 281 -8.31 -19.15 13.69
CA LEU A 281 -7.50 -18.90 12.50
C LEU A 281 -6.80 -20.18 12.00
N LYS A 282 -6.18 -20.95 12.89
CA LYS A 282 -5.56 -22.24 12.54
C LYS A 282 -6.60 -23.28 12.10
N LEU A 283 -7.77 -23.31 12.71
CA LEU A 283 -8.87 -24.19 12.30
C LEU A 283 -9.47 -23.80 10.94
N PHE A 284 -9.51 -22.51 10.62
CA PHE A 284 -9.96 -22.00 9.31
C PHE A 284 -8.95 -22.37 8.22
N LEU A 285 -7.66 -22.28 8.50
CA LEU A 285 -6.58 -22.73 7.61
C LEU A 285 -6.60 -24.25 7.35
N VAL A 286 -7.08 -25.04 8.30
CA VAL A 286 -7.17 -26.52 8.21
C VAL A 286 -8.48 -26.99 7.57
N LYS A 287 -9.56 -26.20 7.60
CA LYS A 287 -10.84 -26.57 6.99
C LYS A 287 -10.84 -26.28 5.47
N LYS A 288 -11.13 -27.34 4.75
CA LYS A 288 -11.45 -27.59 3.33
C LYS A 288 -11.75 -26.43 2.35
N ASP A 289 -12.03 -25.21 2.80
CA ASP A 289 -12.27 -24.02 1.94
C ASP A 289 -10.99 -23.52 1.24
N TYR A 290 -9.86 -24.03 1.66
CA TYR A 290 -8.56 -23.90 1.01
C TYR A 290 -8.53 -24.33 -0.45
N CYS A 291 -9.25 -25.40 -0.79
CA CYS A 291 -9.29 -25.95 -2.15
C CYS A 291 -10.11 -25.09 -3.13
N LEU A 292 -11.09 -24.34 -2.65
CA LEU A 292 -11.93 -23.46 -3.50
C LEU A 292 -11.21 -22.17 -3.88
N CYS A 293 -10.40 -21.61 -2.98
CA CYS A 293 -9.56 -20.45 -3.30
C CYS A 293 -8.50 -20.76 -4.37
N LEU A 294 -7.92 -21.95 -4.36
CA LEU A 294 -6.87 -22.36 -5.30
C LEU A 294 -7.40 -22.66 -6.71
N ARG A 295 -8.66 -23.13 -6.84
CA ARG A 295 -9.24 -23.48 -8.15
C ARG A 295 -9.66 -22.29 -9.00
N SER A 296 -9.81 -21.09 -8.44
CA SER A 296 -10.24 -19.90 -9.18
C SER A 296 -9.09 -19.04 -9.73
N TYR A 297 -7.83 -19.44 -9.54
CA TYR A 297 -6.65 -18.66 -9.93
C TYR A 297 -5.81 -19.25 -11.06
N THR A 298 -6.31 -20.29 -11.75
CA THR A 298 -5.75 -20.68 -13.04
C THR A 298 -6.29 -19.72 -14.09
N LEU A 299 -5.70 -18.54 -14.20
CA LEU A 299 -5.78 -17.73 -15.40
C LEU A 299 -4.62 -18.15 -16.30
N ASP A 300 -4.98 -18.62 -17.47
CA ASP A 300 -4.06 -18.86 -18.58
C ASP A 300 -3.25 -17.57 -18.85
N TYR A 301 -1.93 -17.75 -18.87
CA TYR A 301 -0.98 -16.74 -19.35
C TYR A 301 -0.74 -16.91 -20.85
#